data_7ca31cc9004ffb934c45cdc59f5cac69
#
_entry.id   7ca31cc9004ffb934c45cdc59f5cac69
#
_cell.length_a   1.000
_cell.length_b   1.000
_cell.length_c   1.000
_cell.angle_alpha   90.00
_cell.angle_beta   90.00
_cell.angle_gamma   90.00
#
_symmetry.space_group_name_H-M   'P 1'
#
loop_
_entity.id
_entity.type
_entity.pdbx_description
1 polymer ?
#
loop_
_entity_poly.entity_id
_entity_poly.type
_entity_poly.pdbx_seq_one_letter_code
_entity_poly.pdbx_strand_id
1 'polypeptide(L)'
;MSKKIIRNFLCGIALFLGCNVIYAQDGAYNSYSPYSIFGVGDLSRQGTSYNKSMGGVGIASRNNRMINYLNPAAVTARDTLSFMLDFGVSGEGKMYEQGNVKSANNIFNIYDFMFTVPIYKSSALIAGITPYSSLGYDFSHDITDKNLIASAGNINYRSYGNGGLYQIFLGGGATFWNKLSVGAQFLYYFGNMDKSTIMDFEKSSFRDVYSGYTLNLHSFGGKFGVQYEQSLNNGLYMTFGATYKTSSKLHGYVTDYKYATISSVSDTLHHSIDTLSHGKATKLASEYGVGVSLRKGDKWRIEFDYLRSDWTKSNLENATGFSNVGESKFSTTFSQSFRAGFEIVPNRNDIRYYMRRCSYRAGVYYDRDYYKLNGNTVNSYGVTLGITLPVFRWYNGVSLGVDLGQRGTKGNNMIRERYAMFVIGFNIHDIWFQKPKYE
;
A
#
# COMPACT_ATOMS: atom_id res chain seq x y z
N MET A 1 -30.15 19.09 -3.37
CA MET A 1 -29.13 19.74 -2.51
C MET A 1 -28.98 21.20 -2.96
N SER A 2 -29.09 22.16 -2.05
CA SER A 2 -29.01 23.59 -2.42
C SER A 2 -27.61 23.92 -2.96
N LYS A 3 -27.52 24.71 -4.05
CA LYS A 3 -26.26 25.23 -4.63
C LYS A 3 -25.34 25.86 -3.56
N LYS A 4 -25.92 26.39 -2.47
CA LYS A 4 -25.18 26.94 -1.30
C LYS A 4 -24.38 25.86 -0.54
N ILE A 5 -24.91 24.64 -0.37
CA ILE A 5 -24.22 23.56 0.36
C ILE A 5 -23.02 23.06 -0.44
N ILE A 6 -23.17 22.90 -1.76
CA ILE A 6 -22.07 22.51 -2.66
C ILE A 6 -20.97 23.57 -2.67
N ARG A 7 -21.35 24.84 -2.73
CA ARG A 7 -20.39 25.97 -2.69
C ARG A 7 -19.63 26.04 -1.36
N ASN A 8 -20.32 25.87 -0.25
CA ASN A 8 -19.68 25.89 1.08
C ASN A 8 -18.79 24.66 1.30
N PHE A 9 -19.14 23.51 0.74
CA PHE A 9 -18.32 22.29 0.77
C PHE A 9 -17.06 22.45 -0.11
N LEU A 10 -17.18 23.01 -1.32
CA LEU A 10 -16.06 23.34 -2.20
C LEU A 10 -15.16 24.44 -1.60
N CYS A 11 -15.72 25.46 -0.97
CA CYS A 11 -14.94 26.46 -0.23
C CYS A 11 -14.20 25.86 0.97
N GLY A 12 -14.81 24.90 1.70
CA GLY A 12 -14.15 24.17 2.78
C GLY A 12 -12.98 23.33 2.30
N ILE A 13 -13.11 22.65 1.16
CA ILE A 13 -12.02 21.90 0.52
C ILE A 13 -10.92 22.85 0.02
N ALA A 14 -11.28 23.97 -0.58
CA ALA A 14 -10.32 24.96 -1.08
C ALA A 14 -9.56 25.66 0.09
N LEU A 15 -10.21 25.91 1.22
CA LEU A 15 -9.56 26.40 2.43
C LEU A 15 -8.62 25.37 3.08
N PHE A 16 -8.98 24.08 3.02
CA PHE A 16 -8.13 22.99 3.51
C PHE A 16 -6.90 22.76 2.62
N LEU A 17 -7.03 22.97 1.31
CA LEU A 17 -5.92 22.90 0.34
C LEU A 17 -5.04 24.15 0.34
N GLY A 18 -5.56 25.30 0.80
CA GLY A 18 -4.84 26.57 0.83
C GLY A 18 -3.96 26.85 2.06
N CYS A 19 -4.06 26.03 3.11
CA CYS A 19 -3.35 26.28 4.38
C CYS A 19 -2.01 25.54 4.54
N ASN A 20 -1.57 24.79 3.52
CA ASN A 20 -0.24 24.19 3.56
C ASN A 20 0.57 24.75 2.39
N VAL A 21 1.45 25.70 2.67
CA VAL A 21 2.60 25.96 1.80
C VAL A 21 3.43 24.67 1.85
N ILE A 22 3.21 23.80 0.88
CA ILE A 22 4.03 22.62 0.66
C ILE A 22 5.36 23.17 0.18
N TYR A 23 6.33 23.27 1.09
CA TYR A 23 7.73 23.33 0.66
C TYR A 23 7.95 22.02 -0.09
N ALA A 24 8.09 22.10 -1.40
CA ALA A 24 8.57 21.00 -2.22
C ALA A 24 9.98 20.69 -1.72
N GLN A 25 10.12 19.69 -0.87
CA GLN A 25 11.41 19.10 -0.56
C GLN A 25 11.92 18.42 -1.82
N ASP A 26 13.18 18.61 -2.14
CA ASP A 26 13.87 17.88 -3.19
C ASP A 26 13.71 16.36 -2.95
N GLY A 27 12.97 15.70 -3.83
CA GLY A 27 12.63 14.29 -3.76
C GLY A 27 11.20 14.02 -3.25
N ALA A 28 10.28 13.74 -4.18
CA ALA A 28 8.94 13.27 -3.81
C ALA A 28 9.01 11.86 -3.25
N TYR A 29 8.98 11.73 -1.92
CA TYR A 29 8.92 10.43 -1.26
C TYR A 29 7.52 9.84 -1.35
N ASN A 30 7.38 8.64 -1.88
CA ASN A 30 6.12 7.89 -1.89
C ASN A 30 5.75 7.32 -0.50
N SER A 31 6.71 7.20 0.39
CA SER A 31 6.58 6.81 1.78
C SER A 31 7.76 7.41 2.54
N TYR A 32 7.61 7.61 3.84
CA TYR A 32 8.74 7.91 4.70
C TYR A 32 8.69 6.97 5.89
N SER A 33 9.70 6.11 6.00
CA SER A 33 9.85 5.18 7.11
C SER A 33 11.29 4.68 7.16
N PRO A 34 11.98 4.80 8.29
CA PRO A 34 13.29 4.20 8.48
C PRO A 34 13.30 2.68 8.25
N TYR A 35 12.16 2.03 8.45
CA TYR A 35 12.00 0.61 8.19
C TYR A 35 12.01 0.25 6.71
N SER A 36 11.72 1.20 5.82
CA SER A 36 11.69 0.97 4.37
C SER A 36 13.07 0.71 3.74
N ILE A 37 14.16 0.98 4.48
CA ILE A 37 15.53 0.78 4.02
C ILE A 37 15.84 -0.71 3.71
N PHE A 38 15.12 -1.64 4.32
CA PHE A 38 15.36 -3.06 4.24
C PHE A 38 14.52 -3.75 3.16
N GLY A 39 15.11 -4.78 2.52
CA GLY A 39 14.44 -5.61 1.52
C GLY A 39 13.90 -4.82 0.34
N VAL A 40 12.65 -5.08 0.00
CA VAL A 40 11.91 -4.37 -1.08
C VAL A 40 11.19 -3.12 -0.60
N GLY A 41 11.55 -2.59 0.56
CA GLY A 41 10.86 -1.45 1.19
C GLY A 41 9.63 -1.87 1.99
N ASP A 42 8.83 -0.87 2.37
CA ASP A 42 7.57 -1.07 3.08
C ASP A 42 6.49 -1.60 2.14
N LEU A 43 5.93 -2.76 2.46
CA LEU A 43 4.81 -3.30 1.69
C LEU A 43 3.56 -2.45 1.89
N SER A 44 3.00 -1.95 0.79
CA SER A 44 1.78 -1.15 0.82
C SER A 44 0.58 -2.02 1.20
N ARG A 45 -0.22 -1.57 2.17
CA ARG A 45 -1.48 -2.25 2.48
C ARG A 45 -2.43 -2.10 1.30
N GLN A 46 -2.72 -3.23 0.66
CA GLN A 46 -3.55 -3.30 -0.53
C GLN A 46 -5.03 -3.06 -0.20
N GLY A 47 -5.80 -2.57 -1.16
CA GLY A 47 -7.24 -2.32 -1.07
C GLY A 47 -7.60 -0.90 -1.47
N THR A 48 -8.83 -0.73 -1.99
CA THR A 48 -9.44 0.58 -2.28
C THR A 48 -9.74 1.34 -0.99
N SER A 49 -10.19 2.57 -1.09
CA SER A 49 -10.64 3.36 0.07
C SER A 49 -11.70 2.64 0.89
N TYR A 50 -12.56 1.85 0.22
CA TYR A 50 -13.55 0.99 0.85
C TYR A 50 -12.88 -0.04 1.78
N ASN A 51 -11.93 -0.83 1.27
CA ASN A 51 -11.23 -1.84 2.05
C ASN A 51 -10.38 -1.21 3.16
N LYS A 52 -9.60 -0.15 2.84
CA LYS A 52 -8.74 0.55 3.80
C LYS A 52 -9.51 1.11 4.99
N SER A 53 -10.70 1.66 4.77
CA SER A 53 -11.56 2.19 5.83
C SER A 53 -12.29 1.12 6.66
N MET A 54 -12.12 -0.16 6.32
CA MET A 54 -12.71 -1.32 7.00
C MET A 54 -11.63 -2.33 7.43
N GLY A 55 -10.49 -1.86 7.96
CA GLY A 55 -9.38 -2.70 8.42
C GLY A 55 -8.57 -3.36 7.30
N GLY A 56 -8.86 -3.09 6.03
CA GLY A 56 -8.21 -3.73 4.88
C GLY A 56 -8.77 -5.10 4.53
N VAL A 57 -9.96 -5.47 5.03
CA VAL A 57 -10.66 -6.71 4.66
C VAL A 57 -11.18 -6.66 3.23
N GLY A 58 -11.32 -7.83 2.59
CA GLY A 58 -11.83 -7.90 1.23
C GLY A 58 -11.77 -9.29 0.59
N ILE A 59 -11.17 -10.30 1.23
CA ILE A 59 -11.01 -11.64 0.63
C ILE A 59 -12.36 -12.32 0.40
N ALA A 60 -13.30 -12.18 1.34
CA ALA A 60 -14.64 -12.70 1.22
C ALA A 60 -15.68 -11.62 0.86
N SER A 61 -15.26 -10.38 0.65
CA SER A 61 -16.15 -9.26 0.38
C SER A 61 -16.76 -9.34 -1.01
N ARG A 62 -18.09 -9.32 -1.07
CA ARG A 62 -18.88 -9.23 -2.31
C ARG A 62 -19.75 -7.98 -2.26
N ASN A 63 -19.43 -7.00 -3.10
CA ASN A 63 -20.13 -5.73 -3.16
C ASN A 63 -20.37 -5.35 -4.64
N ASN A 64 -21.61 -5.00 -4.98
CA ASN A 64 -21.97 -4.62 -6.34
C ASN A 64 -21.72 -3.14 -6.66
N ARG A 65 -21.24 -2.36 -5.70
CA ARG A 65 -21.08 -0.89 -5.82
C ARG A 65 -19.64 -0.43 -5.69
N MET A 66 -18.77 -1.27 -5.15
CA MET A 66 -17.36 -0.96 -4.90
C MET A 66 -16.48 -2.01 -5.57
N ILE A 67 -15.40 -1.55 -6.17
CA ILE A 67 -14.39 -2.45 -6.72
C ILE A 67 -13.63 -3.11 -5.58
N ASN A 68 -13.47 -4.42 -5.67
CA ASN A 68 -12.63 -5.20 -4.80
C ASN A 68 -11.67 -6.06 -5.62
N TYR A 69 -10.37 -5.71 -5.61
CA TYR A 69 -9.32 -6.43 -6.32
C TYR A 69 -8.52 -7.36 -5.40
N LEU A 70 -8.80 -7.34 -4.09
CA LEU A 70 -8.13 -8.19 -3.11
C LEU A 70 -8.39 -9.67 -3.37
N ASN A 71 -9.58 -10.01 -3.88
CA ASN A 71 -9.88 -11.34 -4.39
C ASN A 71 -10.36 -11.24 -5.85
N PRO A 72 -9.66 -11.86 -6.82
CA PRO A 72 -10.08 -11.80 -8.22
C PRO A 72 -11.51 -12.29 -8.48
N ALA A 73 -12.01 -13.24 -7.69
CA ALA A 73 -13.37 -13.73 -7.81
C ALA A 73 -14.43 -12.66 -7.45
N ALA A 74 -14.07 -11.66 -6.63
CA ALA A 74 -15.01 -10.63 -6.18
C ALA A 74 -15.49 -9.69 -7.32
N VAL A 75 -14.76 -9.63 -8.43
CA VAL A 75 -15.15 -8.81 -9.59
C VAL A 75 -16.50 -9.23 -10.17
N THR A 76 -16.94 -10.46 -9.91
CA THR A 76 -18.23 -10.99 -10.37
C THR A 76 -19.43 -10.50 -9.55
N ALA A 77 -19.21 -9.86 -8.41
CA ALA A 77 -20.29 -9.44 -7.49
C ALA A 77 -21.08 -8.21 -7.97
N ARG A 78 -20.65 -7.56 -9.05
CA ARG A 78 -21.26 -6.37 -9.57
C ARG A 78 -22.55 -6.64 -10.36
N ASP A 79 -23.30 -5.57 -10.61
CA ASP A 79 -24.50 -5.62 -11.43
C ASP A 79 -24.16 -5.88 -12.90
N THR A 80 -25.05 -6.55 -13.62
CA THR A 80 -24.91 -6.79 -15.06
C THR A 80 -24.80 -5.47 -15.83
N LEU A 81 -23.91 -5.42 -16.82
CA LEU A 81 -23.65 -4.25 -17.67
C LEU A 81 -23.05 -3.03 -16.93
N SER A 82 -22.65 -3.17 -15.68
CA SER A 82 -22.04 -2.06 -14.93
C SER A 82 -20.56 -1.88 -15.26
N PHE A 83 -20.18 -0.68 -15.63
CA PHE A 83 -18.80 -0.20 -15.63
C PHE A 83 -18.50 0.46 -14.29
N MET A 84 -17.35 0.19 -13.72
CA MET A 84 -16.94 0.85 -12.49
C MET A 84 -15.50 1.32 -12.62
N LEU A 85 -15.21 2.50 -12.05
CA LEU A 85 -13.88 3.06 -11.92
C LEU A 85 -13.68 3.49 -10.47
N ASP A 86 -12.50 3.21 -9.93
CA ASP A 86 -12.08 3.67 -8.61
C ASP A 86 -10.74 4.41 -8.72
N PHE A 87 -10.65 5.55 -8.04
CA PHE A 87 -9.44 6.37 -7.95
C PHE A 87 -9.27 6.83 -6.52
N GLY A 88 -8.08 6.61 -5.97
CA GLY A 88 -7.80 6.89 -4.57
C GLY A 88 -6.54 7.71 -4.33
N VAL A 89 -6.66 8.66 -3.39
CA VAL A 89 -5.57 9.47 -2.87
C VAL A 89 -5.47 9.33 -1.36
N SER A 90 -4.27 9.42 -0.82
CA SER A 90 -4.03 9.36 0.61
C SER A 90 -3.03 10.41 1.06
N GLY A 91 -3.28 10.96 2.25
CA GLY A 91 -2.32 11.77 3.00
C GLY A 91 -1.97 11.04 4.29
N GLU A 92 -0.69 10.93 4.62
CA GLU A 92 -0.21 10.25 5.81
C GLU A 92 0.72 11.16 6.60
N GLY A 93 0.45 11.32 7.89
CA GLY A 93 1.37 11.93 8.85
C GLY A 93 1.94 10.87 9.76
N LYS A 94 3.28 10.81 9.87
CA LYS A 94 3.99 9.87 10.74
C LYS A 94 4.85 10.60 11.77
N MET A 95 4.89 10.05 12.97
CA MET A 95 5.79 10.45 14.05
C MET A 95 6.70 9.28 14.39
N TYR A 96 8.01 9.55 14.46
CA TYR A 96 9.06 8.57 14.73
C TYR A 96 9.67 8.86 16.09
N GLU A 97 9.93 7.81 16.87
CA GLU A 97 10.57 7.92 18.16
C GLU A 97 11.61 6.79 18.34
N GLN A 98 12.85 7.17 18.59
CA GLN A 98 13.95 6.25 18.95
C GLN A 98 14.72 6.86 20.12
N GLY A 99 14.72 6.20 21.27
CA GLY A 99 15.30 6.77 22.47
C GLY A 99 14.67 8.13 22.81
N ASN A 100 15.49 9.19 22.82
CA ASN A 100 15.09 10.57 23.04
C ASN A 100 14.86 11.38 21.74
N VAL A 101 15.19 10.79 20.58
CA VAL A 101 15.04 11.45 19.29
C VAL A 101 13.60 11.30 18.80
N LYS A 102 13.03 12.41 18.32
CA LYS A 102 11.69 12.45 17.72
C LYS A 102 11.76 13.20 16.41
N SER A 103 11.04 12.69 15.41
CA SER A 103 10.88 13.31 14.10
C SER A 103 9.46 13.11 13.60
N ALA A 104 9.03 13.91 12.63
CA ALA A 104 7.74 13.74 11.98
C ALA A 104 7.85 14.08 10.49
N ASN A 105 7.04 13.41 9.69
CA ASN A 105 6.95 13.66 8.24
C ASN A 105 5.52 13.48 7.75
N ASN A 106 5.17 14.20 6.68
CA ASN A 106 3.88 14.13 6.02
C ASN A 106 4.09 13.79 4.54
N ILE A 107 3.22 12.92 4.03
CA ILE A 107 3.31 12.41 2.66
C ILE A 107 1.93 12.44 2.03
N PHE A 108 1.89 12.69 0.73
CA PHE A 108 0.68 12.60 -0.08
C PHE A 108 0.90 11.69 -1.28
N ASN A 109 0.00 10.71 -1.49
CA ASN A 109 0.14 9.70 -2.55
C ASN A 109 -1.18 9.43 -3.27
N ILE A 110 -1.07 9.06 -4.55
CA ILE A 110 -2.09 8.33 -5.27
C ILE A 110 -1.86 6.83 -5.00
N TYR A 111 -2.85 6.12 -4.44
CA TYR A 111 -2.65 4.73 -4.04
C TYR A 111 -3.41 3.71 -4.90
N ASP A 112 -4.38 4.12 -5.70
CA ASP A 112 -5.01 3.24 -6.66
C ASP A 112 -5.63 3.99 -7.85
N PHE A 113 -5.64 3.28 -8.97
CA PHE A 113 -6.45 3.60 -10.14
C PHE A 113 -6.84 2.28 -10.79
N MET A 114 -8.14 2.03 -10.88
CA MET A 114 -8.61 0.77 -11.43
C MET A 114 -10.01 0.88 -12.03
N PHE A 115 -10.31 -0.03 -12.94
CA PHE A 115 -11.62 -0.13 -13.54
C PHE A 115 -12.05 -1.58 -13.75
N THR A 116 -13.37 -1.78 -13.84
CA THR A 116 -13.99 -3.06 -14.14
C THR A 116 -14.97 -2.94 -15.29
N VAL A 117 -14.97 -3.96 -16.15
CA VAL A 117 -15.82 -4.02 -17.35
C VAL A 117 -16.59 -5.33 -17.36
N PRO A 118 -17.90 -5.32 -17.71
CA PRO A 118 -18.66 -6.54 -17.93
C PRO A 118 -18.19 -7.26 -19.21
N ILE A 119 -18.13 -8.60 -19.16
CA ILE A 119 -17.95 -9.41 -20.36
C ILE A 119 -19.28 -10.04 -20.74
N TYR A 120 -19.80 -10.87 -19.86
CA TYR A 120 -21.00 -11.63 -20.10
C TYR A 120 -21.65 -12.05 -18.77
N LYS A 121 -22.98 -11.83 -18.64
CA LYS A 121 -23.78 -12.20 -17.43
C LYS A 121 -23.00 -12.02 -16.12
N SER A 122 -22.52 -13.12 -15.54
CA SER A 122 -21.83 -13.19 -14.25
C SER A 122 -20.31 -13.18 -14.37
N SER A 123 -19.76 -12.69 -15.49
CA SER A 123 -18.31 -12.57 -15.70
C SER A 123 -17.86 -11.15 -15.95
N ALA A 124 -16.63 -10.83 -15.52
CA ALA A 124 -16.10 -9.49 -15.56
C ALA A 124 -14.58 -9.46 -15.65
N LEU A 125 -14.07 -8.38 -16.24
CA LEU A 125 -12.66 -8.02 -16.20
C LEU A 125 -12.41 -6.91 -15.20
N ILE A 126 -11.19 -6.90 -14.70
CA ILE A 126 -10.63 -5.85 -13.86
C ILE A 126 -9.22 -5.54 -14.32
N ALA A 127 -8.87 -4.28 -14.38
CA ALA A 127 -7.50 -3.83 -14.57
C ALA A 127 -7.21 -2.62 -13.68
N GLY A 128 -5.95 -2.44 -13.31
CA GLY A 128 -5.56 -1.31 -12.48
C GLY A 128 -4.08 -1.28 -12.18
N ILE A 129 -3.68 -0.19 -11.52
CA ILE A 129 -2.33 0.06 -11.02
C ILE A 129 -2.41 0.46 -9.55
N THR A 130 -1.52 -0.12 -8.73
CA THR A 130 -1.41 0.20 -7.30
C THR A 130 0.05 0.15 -6.87
N PRO A 131 0.48 0.91 -5.85
CA PRO A 131 1.79 0.71 -5.24
C PRO A 131 1.84 -0.66 -4.54
N TYR A 132 2.93 -1.39 -4.75
CA TYR A 132 3.20 -2.67 -4.10
C TYR A 132 4.08 -2.49 -2.86
N SER A 133 5.16 -1.73 -3.00
CA SER A 133 6.04 -1.35 -1.91
C SER A 133 6.59 0.05 -2.11
N SER A 134 7.03 0.68 -1.03
CA SER A 134 7.58 2.04 -1.06
C SER A 134 8.88 2.10 -0.28
N LEU A 135 9.85 2.81 -0.83
CA LEU A 135 11.10 3.16 -0.20
C LEU A 135 11.12 4.67 0.04
N GLY A 136 11.38 5.10 1.26
CA GLY A 136 11.53 6.51 1.58
C GLY A 136 12.10 6.69 2.97
N TYR A 137 13.31 7.21 3.06
CA TYR A 137 13.97 7.57 4.30
C TYR A 137 15.03 8.63 4.04
N ASP A 138 15.31 9.45 5.05
CA ASP A 138 16.40 10.41 5.06
C ASP A 138 16.76 10.67 6.53
N PHE A 139 17.95 10.26 6.92
CA PHE A 139 18.46 10.50 8.25
C PHE A 139 19.94 10.84 8.19
N SER A 140 20.36 11.70 9.09
CA SER A 140 21.75 12.08 9.25
C SER A 140 22.16 12.04 10.71
N HIS A 141 23.43 11.79 10.96
CA HIS A 141 24.04 11.91 12.26
C HIS A 141 25.52 12.28 12.13
N ASP A 142 26.03 12.98 13.12
CA ASP A 142 27.45 13.29 13.19
C ASP A 142 28.20 12.10 13.81
N ILE A 143 29.36 11.80 13.25
CA ILE A 143 30.24 10.75 13.78
C ILE A 143 30.84 11.23 15.08
N THR A 144 30.74 10.42 16.14
CA THR A 144 31.21 10.76 17.50
C THR A 144 32.56 10.20 17.86
N ASP A 145 33.25 9.52 16.93
CA ASP A 145 34.60 8.98 17.17
C ASP A 145 35.64 10.12 17.28
N LYS A 146 36.21 10.28 18.48
CA LYS A 146 37.15 11.37 18.78
C LYS A 146 38.44 11.33 17.95
N ASN A 147 38.87 10.14 17.54
CA ASN A 147 40.09 9.98 16.73
C ASN A 147 39.85 10.43 15.29
N LEU A 148 38.69 10.11 14.75
CA LEU A 148 38.28 10.54 13.42
C LEU A 148 38.02 12.07 13.38
N ILE A 149 37.36 12.62 14.41
CA ILE A 149 37.13 14.06 14.52
C ILE A 149 38.43 14.85 14.62
N ALA A 150 39.40 14.36 15.41
CA ALA A 150 40.69 15.01 15.55
C ALA A 150 41.44 15.11 14.21
N SER A 151 41.35 14.11 13.35
CA SER A 151 42.05 14.06 12.06
C SER A 151 41.29 14.77 10.95
N ALA A 152 39.99 14.49 10.79
CA ALA A 152 39.18 14.90 9.64
C ALA A 152 38.21 16.07 9.91
N GLY A 153 38.08 16.53 11.18
CA GLY A 153 37.05 17.48 11.59
C GLY A 153 35.71 16.77 11.84
N ASN A 154 34.64 17.53 11.94
CA ASN A 154 33.32 16.94 12.04
C ASN A 154 33.00 16.18 10.74
N ILE A 155 32.39 15.00 10.90
CA ILE A 155 32.01 14.15 9.78
C ILE A 155 30.49 13.92 9.91
N ASN A 156 29.73 14.38 8.92
CA ASN A 156 28.29 14.10 8.84
C ASN A 156 28.05 12.90 7.95
N TYR A 157 27.31 11.92 8.49
CA TYR A 157 26.85 10.75 7.77
C TYR A 157 25.36 10.91 7.49
N ARG A 158 24.98 10.96 6.22
CA ARG A 158 23.60 11.02 5.76
C ARG A 158 23.27 9.79 4.93
N SER A 159 22.17 9.11 5.24
CA SER A 159 21.64 8.01 4.44
C SER A 159 20.22 8.33 4.02
N TYR A 160 19.94 8.27 2.74
CA TYR A 160 18.63 8.56 2.17
C TYR A 160 18.32 7.59 1.04
N GLY A 161 17.03 7.40 0.80
CA GLY A 161 16.57 6.57 -0.30
C GLY A 161 15.14 6.93 -0.69
N ASN A 162 14.83 6.69 -1.94
CA ASN A 162 13.48 6.88 -2.47
C ASN A 162 13.15 5.83 -3.53
N GLY A 163 11.86 5.76 -3.91
CA GLY A 163 11.37 4.88 -4.93
C GLY A 163 10.39 3.83 -4.42
N GLY A 164 10.31 2.70 -5.10
CA GLY A 164 9.42 1.61 -4.74
C GLY A 164 9.00 0.77 -5.92
N LEU A 165 8.16 -0.22 -5.65
CA LEU A 165 7.57 -1.09 -6.65
C LEU A 165 6.09 -0.77 -6.81
N TYR A 166 5.65 -0.67 -8.05
CA TYR A 166 4.26 -0.62 -8.46
C TYR A 166 3.83 -1.98 -9.01
N GLN A 167 2.55 -2.27 -8.93
CA GLN A 167 1.96 -3.41 -9.62
C GLN A 167 0.85 -2.96 -10.56
N ILE A 168 0.92 -3.42 -11.81
CA ILE A 168 -0.19 -3.41 -12.75
C ILE A 168 -0.82 -4.80 -12.70
N PHE A 169 -2.13 -4.85 -12.69
CA PHE A 169 -2.86 -6.09 -12.74
C PHE A 169 -3.94 -6.06 -13.82
N LEU A 170 -4.11 -7.21 -14.47
CA LEU A 170 -5.18 -7.49 -15.41
C LEU A 170 -5.75 -8.85 -15.05
N GLY A 171 -7.05 -8.92 -14.86
CA GLY A 171 -7.68 -10.17 -14.47
C GLY A 171 -9.16 -10.20 -14.75
N GLY A 172 -9.77 -11.30 -14.34
CA GLY A 172 -11.20 -11.49 -14.47
C GLY A 172 -11.71 -12.63 -13.61
N GLY A 173 -13.02 -12.76 -13.59
CA GLY A 173 -13.68 -13.81 -12.85
C GLY A 173 -15.02 -14.20 -13.47
N ALA A 174 -15.49 -15.37 -13.08
CA ALA A 174 -16.80 -15.90 -13.46
C ALA A 174 -17.48 -16.56 -12.25
N THR A 175 -18.79 -16.42 -12.17
CA THR A 175 -19.62 -17.08 -11.16
C THR A 175 -20.37 -18.24 -11.76
N PHE A 176 -20.28 -19.39 -11.11
CA PHE A 176 -20.97 -20.63 -11.47
C PHE A 176 -22.08 -20.92 -10.45
N TRP A 177 -23.19 -21.44 -10.93
CA TRP A 177 -24.36 -21.83 -10.12
C TRP A 177 -24.86 -20.75 -9.15
N ASN A 178 -24.57 -19.46 -9.45
CA ASN A 178 -24.89 -18.29 -8.62
C ASN A 178 -24.32 -18.35 -7.18
N LYS A 179 -23.37 -19.24 -6.91
CA LYS A 179 -22.77 -19.46 -5.58
C LYS A 179 -21.26 -19.46 -5.57
N LEU A 180 -20.64 -20.12 -6.56
CA LEU A 180 -19.20 -20.29 -6.65
C LEU A 180 -18.62 -19.30 -7.66
N SER A 181 -17.78 -18.41 -7.19
CA SER A 181 -17.04 -17.47 -8.05
C SER A 181 -15.57 -17.84 -8.04
N VAL A 182 -14.97 -17.84 -9.23
CA VAL A 182 -13.53 -18.04 -9.41
C VAL A 182 -12.96 -16.87 -10.21
N GLY A 183 -11.71 -16.55 -9.96
CA GLY A 183 -11.04 -15.47 -10.67
C GLY A 183 -9.54 -15.64 -10.69
N ALA A 184 -8.91 -14.99 -11.65
CA ALA A 184 -7.46 -14.93 -11.79
C ALA A 184 -7.03 -13.52 -12.21
N GLN A 185 -5.85 -13.12 -11.78
CA GLN A 185 -5.18 -11.88 -12.16
C GLN A 185 -3.74 -12.19 -12.56
N PHE A 186 -3.32 -11.63 -13.66
CA PHE A 186 -1.93 -11.48 -14.04
C PHE A 186 -1.38 -10.22 -13.36
N LEU A 187 -0.19 -10.31 -12.77
CA LEU A 187 0.47 -9.23 -12.04
C LEU A 187 1.80 -8.91 -12.70
N TYR A 188 2.04 -7.64 -12.98
CA TYR A 188 3.33 -7.13 -13.42
C TYR A 188 3.83 -6.12 -12.38
N TYR A 189 4.97 -6.42 -11.79
CA TYR A 189 5.66 -5.55 -10.83
C TYR A 189 6.78 -4.81 -11.54
N PHE A 190 6.93 -3.52 -11.27
CA PHE A 190 8.00 -2.71 -11.83
C PHE A 190 8.31 -1.52 -10.91
N GLY A 191 9.53 -1.03 -10.99
CA GLY A 191 9.93 0.19 -10.28
C GLY A 191 11.42 0.29 -10.06
N ASN A 192 11.81 1.44 -9.50
CA ASN A 192 13.17 1.78 -9.17
C ASN A 192 13.28 2.06 -7.69
N MET A 193 14.42 1.70 -7.11
CA MET A 193 14.76 1.98 -5.72
C MET A 193 16.18 2.54 -5.66
N ASP A 194 16.33 3.74 -5.15
CA ASP A 194 17.62 4.40 -4.95
C ASP A 194 17.94 4.46 -3.46
N LYS A 195 19.12 3.95 -3.10
CA LYS A 195 19.65 3.93 -1.73
C LYS A 195 21.02 4.58 -1.74
N SER A 196 21.16 5.71 -1.09
CA SER A 196 22.37 6.52 -1.13
C SER A 196 22.87 6.84 0.27
N THR A 197 24.17 6.92 0.40
CA THR A 197 24.86 7.32 1.61
C THR A 197 25.91 8.36 1.26
N ILE A 198 25.96 9.43 2.04
CA ILE A 198 26.93 10.52 1.91
C ILE A 198 27.70 10.60 3.22
N MET A 199 29.00 10.75 3.11
CA MET A 199 29.90 11.15 4.20
C MET A 199 30.52 12.50 3.83
N ASP A 200 30.06 13.55 4.51
CA ASP A 200 30.57 14.91 4.31
C ASP A 200 31.64 15.22 5.36
N PHE A 201 32.77 15.72 4.92
CA PHE A 201 33.91 16.08 5.76
C PHE A 201 34.05 17.59 5.91
N GLU A 202 34.12 18.09 7.14
CA GLU A 202 34.29 19.54 7.41
C GLU A 202 35.61 20.09 6.87
N LYS A 203 36.70 19.31 6.95
CA LYS A 203 37.99 19.76 6.44
C LYS A 203 38.10 19.55 4.95
N SER A 204 38.36 20.60 4.20
CA SER A 204 38.50 20.60 2.73
C SER A 204 39.69 19.77 2.20
N SER A 205 40.54 19.26 3.07
CA SER A 205 41.61 18.31 2.70
C SER A 205 41.11 16.88 2.49
N PHE A 206 39.90 16.59 2.92
CA PHE A 206 39.24 15.31 2.69
C PHE A 206 38.22 15.44 1.57
N ARG A 207 37.93 14.34 0.91
CA ARG A 207 36.92 14.26 -0.14
C ARG A 207 35.63 13.70 0.44
N ASP A 208 34.50 14.31 0.12
CA ASP A 208 33.20 13.77 0.44
C ASP A 208 32.99 12.46 -0.32
N VAL A 209 32.41 11.48 0.35
CA VAL A 209 32.20 10.15 -0.23
C VAL A 209 30.70 9.90 -0.41
N TYR A 210 30.33 9.60 -1.65
CA TYR A 210 29.00 9.21 -2.06
C TYR A 210 29.03 7.73 -2.43
N SER A 211 28.14 6.94 -1.84
CA SER A 211 27.99 5.52 -2.18
C SER A 211 26.54 5.11 -2.17
N GLY A 212 26.18 4.13 -2.97
CA GLY A 212 24.81 3.64 -2.97
C GLY A 212 24.51 2.59 -4.01
N TYR A 213 23.22 2.24 -4.05
CA TYR A 213 22.66 1.26 -4.96
C TYR A 213 21.45 1.83 -5.67
N THR A 214 21.40 1.70 -6.99
CA THR A 214 20.20 1.90 -7.79
C THR A 214 19.70 0.56 -8.29
N LEU A 215 18.49 0.18 -7.90
CA LEU A 215 17.85 -1.06 -8.29
C LEU A 215 16.72 -0.78 -9.28
N ASN A 216 16.84 -1.31 -10.49
CA ASN A 216 15.78 -1.30 -11.50
C ASN A 216 15.14 -2.69 -11.53
N LEU A 217 13.90 -2.81 -11.09
CA LEU A 217 13.28 -4.09 -10.80
C LEU A 217 12.02 -4.30 -11.63
N HIS A 218 11.83 -5.54 -12.09
CA HIS A 218 10.57 -5.99 -12.67
C HIS A 218 10.32 -7.47 -12.36
N SER A 219 9.05 -7.86 -12.35
CA SER A 219 8.65 -9.23 -12.08
C SER A 219 7.26 -9.52 -12.62
N PHE A 220 6.98 -10.78 -12.86
CA PHE A 220 5.66 -11.27 -13.28
C PHE A 220 5.12 -12.24 -12.24
N GLY A 221 3.84 -12.18 -11.99
CA GLY A 221 3.16 -13.07 -11.05
C GLY A 221 1.71 -13.31 -11.43
N GLY A 222 1.08 -14.19 -10.65
CA GLY A 222 -0.33 -14.48 -10.77
C GLY A 222 -1.01 -14.46 -9.41
N LYS A 223 -2.28 -14.08 -9.39
CA LYS A 223 -3.14 -14.17 -8.22
C LYS A 223 -4.44 -14.88 -8.60
N PHE A 224 -4.80 -15.88 -7.82
CA PHE A 224 -6.00 -16.67 -8.00
C PHE A 224 -6.93 -16.46 -6.81
N GLY A 225 -8.21 -16.51 -7.05
CA GLY A 225 -9.20 -16.30 -6.02
C GLY A 225 -10.45 -17.15 -6.21
N VAL A 226 -11.03 -17.53 -5.09
CA VAL A 226 -12.28 -18.28 -5.04
C VAL A 226 -13.16 -17.64 -3.99
N GLN A 227 -14.46 -17.56 -4.25
CA GLN A 227 -15.49 -17.18 -3.27
C GLN A 227 -16.68 -18.12 -3.39
N TYR A 228 -17.19 -18.56 -2.25
CA TYR A 228 -18.43 -19.33 -2.17
C TYR A 228 -19.43 -18.56 -1.31
N GLU A 229 -20.56 -18.17 -1.90
CA GLU A 229 -21.62 -17.44 -1.22
C GLU A 229 -22.82 -18.34 -1.00
N GLN A 230 -23.24 -18.46 0.25
CA GLN A 230 -24.42 -19.18 0.68
C GLN A 230 -25.46 -18.21 1.23
N SER A 231 -26.66 -18.24 0.63
CA SER A 231 -27.83 -17.57 1.20
C SER A 231 -28.33 -18.36 2.41
N LEU A 232 -28.52 -17.67 3.51
CA LEU A 232 -29.12 -18.15 4.74
C LEU A 232 -30.55 -17.59 4.88
N ASN A 233 -31.26 -18.01 5.90
CA ASN A 233 -32.61 -17.49 6.17
C ASN A 233 -32.58 -15.98 6.50
N ASN A 234 -33.69 -15.29 6.34
CA ASN A 234 -33.91 -13.88 6.70
C ASN A 234 -33.01 -12.87 5.97
N GLY A 235 -32.61 -13.15 4.72
CA GLY A 235 -31.77 -12.26 3.92
C GLY A 235 -30.34 -12.12 4.40
N LEU A 236 -29.86 -13.09 5.18
CA LEU A 236 -28.45 -13.24 5.52
C LEU A 236 -27.71 -13.98 4.41
N TYR A 237 -26.48 -13.55 4.14
CA TYR A 237 -25.55 -14.19 3.21
C TYR A 237 -24.23 -14.40 3.91
N MET A 238 -23.69 -15.59 3.78
CA MET A 238 -22.37 -15.94 4.28
C MET A 238 -21.47 -16.24 3.09
N THR A 239 -20.30 -15.61 3.05
CA THR A 239 -19.33 -15.78 1.98
C THR A 239 -18.01 -16.27 2.58
N PHE A 240 -17.47 -17.33 2.01
CA PHE A 240 -16.12 -17.80 2.24
C PHE A 240 -15.24 -17.39 1.05
N GLY A 241 -14.07 -16.85 1.33
CA GLY A 241 -13.11 -16.45 0.30
C GLY A 241 -11.75 -17.08 0.56
N ALA A 242 -11.06 -17.44 -0.52
CA ALA A 242 -9.67 -17.84 -0.48
C ALA A 242 -8.91 -17.18 -1.66
N THR A 243 -7.64 -16.85 -1.42
CA THR A 243 -6.74 -16.29 -2.43
C THR A 243 -5.37 -16.92 -2.35
N TYR A 244 -4.73 -17.04 -3.49
CA TYR A 244 -3.35 -17.46 -3.62
C TYR A 244 -2.62 -16.56 -4.61
N LYS A 245 -1.51 -15.96 -4.16
CA LYS A 245 -0.58 -15.19 -5.00
C LYS A 245 0.71 -15.98 -5.15
N THR A 246 1.16 -16.14 -6.39
CA THR A 246 2.38 -16.91 -6.69
C THR A 246 3.62 -16.16 -6.22
N SER A 247 4.67 -16.91 -5.87
CA SER A 247 6.01 -16.34 -5.74
C SER A 247 6.50 -15.88 -7.10
N SER A 248 7.13 -14.71 -7.16
CA SER A 248 7.56 -14.06 -8.39
C SER A 248 9.06 -13.77 -8.36
N LYS A 249 9.81 -14.25 -9.35
CA LYS A 249 11.25 -13.99 -9.46
C LYS A 249 11.47 -12.52 -9.84
N LEU A 250 12.29 -11.82 -9.09
CA LEU A 250 12.74 -10.47 -9.43
C LEU A 250 13.81 -10.54 -10.53
N HIS A 251 13.64 -9.71 -11.51
CA HIS A 251 14.58 -9.49 -12.62
C HIS A 251 14.97 -8.01 -12.61
N GLY A 252 16.11 -7.71 -13.20
CA GLY A 252 16.57 -6.34 -13.36
C GLY A 252 18.04 -6.15 -13.09
N TYR A 253 18.44 -4.92 -12.84
CA TYR A 253 19.81 -4.51 -12.67
C TYR A 253 20.00 -3.83 -11.32
N VAL A 254 21.16 -4.07 -10.72
CA VAL A 254 21.66 -3.39 -9.53
C VAL A 254 22.92 -2.63 -9.94
N THR A 255 22.87 -1.32 -9.86
CA THR A 255 24.04 -0.47 -10.02
C THR A 255 24.60 -0.18 -8.65
N ASP A 256 25.84 -0.56 -8.41
CA ASP A 256 26.61 -0.22 -7.21
C ASP A 256 27.63 0.86 -7.57
N TYR A 257 27.61 1.97 -6.83
CA TYR A 257 28.48 3.09 -7.10
C TYR A 257 29.12 3.67 -5.84
N LYS A 258 30.36 4.19 -6.01
CA LYS A 258 31.09 4.93 -5.00
C LYS A 258 31.92 6.03 -5.69
N TYR A 259 31.74 7.26 -5.24
CA TYR A 259 32.47 8.44 -5.73
C TYR A 259 33.14 9.16 -4.57
N ALA A 260 34.29 9.78 -4.83
CA ALA A 260 34.91 10.74 -3.92
C ALA A 260 34.94 12.11 -4.60
N THR A 261 34.41 13.11 -3.92
CA THR A 261 34.24 14.46 -4.51
C THR A 261 34.94 15.51 -3.67
N ILE A 262 35.64 16.41 -4.32
CA ILE A 262 36.21 17.62 -3.71
C ILE A 262 35.91 18.81 -4.60
N SER A 263 35.27 19.84 -4.05
CA SER A 263 34.75 20.98 -4.81
C SER A 263 33.85 20.51 -5.97
N SER A 264 34.24 20.74 -7.21
CA SER A 264 33.50 20.32 -8.41
C SER A 264 34.08 19.07 -9.10
N VAL A 265 35.15 18.49 -8.54
CA VAL A 265 35.81 17.30 -9.10
C VAL A 265 35.33 16.04 -8.41
N SER A 266 34.82 15.10 -9.20
CA SER A 266 34.34 13.80 -8.73
C SER A 266 35.19 12.70 -9.35
N ASP A 267 35.78 11.86 -8.50
CA ASP A 267 36.51 10.67 -8.91
C ASP A 267 35.67 9.43 -8.64
N THR A 268 35.48 8.60 -9.65
CA THR A 268 34.79 7.32 -9.51
C THR A 268 35.72 6.33 -8.85
N LEU A 269 35.39 5.89 -7.64
CA LEU A 269 36.11 4.85 -6.91
C LEU A 269 35.63 3.46 -7.27
N HIS A 270 34.33 3.32 -7.50
CA HIS A 270 33.69 2.08 -7.88
C HIS A 270 32.42 2.36 -8.68
N HIS A 271 32.22 1.59 -9.73
CA HIS A 271 30.94 1.56 -10.46
C HIS A 271 30.79 0.21 -11.13
N SER A 272 29.75 -0.53 -10.74
CA SER A 272 29.42 -1.81 -11.35
C SER A 272 27.92 -1.91 -11.63
N ILE A 273 27.58 -2.62 -12.67
CA ILE A 273 26.19 -2.94 -13.02
C ILE A 273 26.08 -4.45 -13.08
N ASP A 274 25.34 -5.02 -12.13
CA ASP A 274 25.10 -6.44 -12.04
C ASP A 274 23.64 -6.78 -12.30
N THR A 275 23.42 -7.94 -12.91
CA THR A 275 22.06 -8.47 -13.08
C THR A 275 21.67 -9.27 -11.84
N LEU A 276 20.42 -9.11 -11.38
CA LEU A 276 19.85 -9.90 -10.27
C LEU A 276 19.79 -11.42 -10.54
N SER A 277 20.08 -11.84 -11.77
CA SER A 277 20.09 -13.24 -12.17
C SER A 277 21.41 -13.97 -11.88
N HIS A 278 22.47 -13.27 -11.46
CA HIS A 278 23.72 -13.91 -11.02
C HIS A 278 23.55 -14.51 -9.61
N GLY A 279 23.63 -15.84 -9.52
CA GLY A 279 23.51 -16.57 -8.27
C GLY A 279 22.09 -17.06 -7.94
N LYS A 280 21.78 -17.16 -6.66
CA LYS A 280 20.47 -17.62 -6.18
C LYS A 280 19.38 -16.57 -6.45
N ALA A 281 18.32 -16.96 -7.14
CA ALA A 281 17.25 -16.04 -7.54
C ALA A 281 16.58 -15.35 -6.34
N THR A 282 16.51 -14.02 -6.40
CA THR A 282 15.73 -13.19 -5.47
C THR A 282 14.27 -13.21 -5.90
N LYS A 283 13.33 -13.33 -4.93
CA LYS A 283 11.91 -13.54 -5.20
C LYS A 283 11.03 -12.70 -4.29
N LEU A 284 9.90 -12.24 -4.83
CA LEU A 284 8.76 -11.82 -4.03
C LEU A 284 8.04 -13.06 -3.48
N ALA A 285 7.57 -13.00 -2.25
CA ALA A 285 6.95 -14.14 -1.59
C ALA A 285 5.58 -14.51 -2.19
N SER A 286 5.25 -15.80 -2.08
CA SER A 286 3.88 -16.26 -2.27
C SER A 286 3.01 -15.84 -1.07
N GLU A 287 1.73 -15.63 -1.30
CA GLU A 287 0.78 -15.21 -0.28
C GLU A 287 -0.49 -16.05 -0.35
N TYR A 288 -0.94 -16.48 0.81
CA TYR A 288 -2.20 -17.17 1.01
C TYR A 288 -3.12 -16.28 1.83
N GLY A 289 -4.36 -16.16 1.41
CA GLY A 289 -5.38 -15.42 2.13
C GLY A 289 -6.65 -16.23 2.27
N VAL A 290 -7.28 -16.16 3.44
CA VAL A 290 -8.61 -16.71 3.69
C VAL A 290 -9.47 -15.66 4.37
N GLY A 291 -10.76 -15.65 4.08
CA GLY A 291 -11.68 -14.68 4.64
C GLY A 291 -13.09 -15.23 4.80
N VAL A 292 -13.83 -14.63 5.71
CA VAL A 292 -15.25 -14.89 5.93
C VAL A 292 -15.99 -13.57 6.02
N SER A 293 -17.13 -13.49 5.33
CA SER A 293 -18.03 -12.33 5.37
C SER A 293 -19.45 -12.80 5.72
N LEU A 294 -20.07 -12.09 6.64
CA LEU A 294 -21.50 -12.23 6.94
C LEU A 294 -22.19 -10.90 6.69
N ARG A 295 -23.21 -10.89 5.81
CA ARG A 295 -23.95 -9.68 5.47
C ARG A 295 -25.46 -9.88 5.52
N LYS A 296 -26.18 -8.85 5.92
CA LYS A 296 -27.65 -8.82 5.90
C LYS A 296 -28.12 -7.83 4.82
N GLY A 297 -28.31 -8.35 3.61
CA GLY A 297 -28.60 -7.52 2.45
C GLY A 297 -27.61 -6.38 2.31
N ASP A 298 -28.14 -5.15 2.20
CA ASP A 298 -27.35 -3.90 2.14
C ASP A 298 -27.27 -3.17 3.48
N LYS A 299 -27.74 -3.78 4.60
CA LYS A 299 -27.88 -3.08 5.88
C LYS A 299 -26.60 -3.09 6.69
N TRP A 300 -25.98 -4.25 6.84
CA TRP A 300 -24.75 -4.40 7.58
C TRP A 300 -23.92 -5.58 7.07
N ARG A 301 -22.62 -5.53 7.36
CA ARG A 301 -21.64 -6.54 7.00
C ARG A 301 -20.55 -6.61 8.06
N ILE A 302 -20.11 -7.84 8.33
CA ILE A 302 -18.95 -8.13 9.18
C ILE A 302 -18.03 -9.03 8.38
N GLU A 303 -16.74 -8.74 8.40
CA GLU A 303 -15.72 -9.48 7.64
C GLU A 303 -14.49 -9.74 8.49
N PHE A 304 -13.88 -10.91 8.27
CA PHE A 304 -12.61 -11.30 8.89
C PHE A 304 -11.72 -11.91 7.82
N ASP A 305 -10.47 -11.44 7.76
CA ASP A 305 -9.45 -11.93 6.83
C ASP A 305 -8.18 -12.32 7.59
N TYR A 306 -7.55 -13.38 7.13
CA TYR A 306 -6.21 -13.79 7.51
C TYR A 306 -5.36 -13.94 6.26
N LEU A 307 -4.18 -13.29 6.24
CA LEU A 307 -3.18 -13.40 5.17
C LEU A 307 -1.86 -13.88 5.76
N ARG A 308 -1.14 -14.67 4.97
CA ARG A 308 0.19 -15.14 5.29
C ARG A 308 1.07 -15.21 4.05
N SER A 309 2.31 -14.66 4.13
CA SER A 309 3.32 -14.76 3.09
C SER A 309 4.61 -15.37 3.64
N ASP A 310 5.25 -16.22 2.84
CA ASP A 310 6.53 -16.87 3.19
C ASP A 310 7.70 -16.18 2.49
N TRP A 311 8.39 -15.31 3.21
CA TRP A 311 9.56 -14.59 2.71
C TRP A 311 10.89 -15.28 3.03
N THR A 312 10.89 -16.39 3.76
CA THR A 312 12.13 -17.11 4.12
C THR A 312 12.87 -17.66 2.90
N LYS A 313 12.15 -17.83 1.78
CA LYS A 313 12.68 -18.31 0.50
C LYS A 313 12.94 -17.19 -0.51
N SER A 314 12.86 -15.93 -0.09
CA SER A 314 13.01 -14.76 -0.97
C SER A 314 14.44 -14.49 -1.39
N ASN A 315 15.43 -14.90 -0.60
CA ASN A 315 16.86 -14.62 -0.76
C ASN A 315 17.22 -13.12 -0.69
N LEU A 316 16.35 -12.28 -0.14
CA LEU A 316 16.61 -10.83 0.02
C LEU A 316 17.78 -10.55 0.98
N GLU A 317 18.05 -11.46 1.92
CA GLU A 317 19.14 -11.31 2.90
C GLU A 317 20.54 -11.30 2.26
N ASN A 318 20.69 -12.03 1.14
CA ASN A 318 21.98 -12.22 0.47
C ASN A 318 22.08 -11.43 -0.85
N ALA A 319 21.02 -10.76 -1.26
CA ALA A 319 20.99 -10.04 -2.52
C ALA A 319 21.56 -8.63 -2.34
N THR A 320 22.46 -8.24 -3.26
CA THR A 320 23.07 -6.91 -3.27
C THR A 320 22.02 -5.80 -3.35
N GLY A 321 22.16 -4.77 -2.52
CA GLY A 321 21.24 -3.63 -2.46
C GLY A 321 19.95 -3.85 -1.66
N PHE A 322 19.66 -5.08 -1.19
CA PHE A 322 18.46 -5.39 -0.40
C PHE A 322 18.72 -5.55 1.10
N SER A 323 19.92 -5.98 1.48
CA SER A 323 20.32 -6.23 2.85
C SER A 323 21.26 -5.13 3.34
N ASN A 324 21.50 -5.08 4.63
CA ASN A 324 22.53 -4.34 5.33
C ASN A 324 22.56 -2.82 5.12
N VAL A 325 22.13 -2.14 6.16
CA VAL A 325 22.46 -0.74 6.40
C VAL A 325 23.05 -0.66 7.79
N GLY A 326 24.30 -0.21 7.87
CA GLY A 326 25.03 -0.15 9.13
C GLY A 326 25.19 -1.52 9.80
N GLU A 327 25.11 -1.53 11.12
CA GLU A 327 25.28 -2.74 11.95
C GLU A 327 23.98 -3.57 12.12
N SER A 328 22.87 -3.14 11.54
CA SER A 328 21.59 -3.82 11.71
C SER A 328 21.52 -5.12 10.93
N LYS A 329 21.33 -6.23 11.63
CA LYS A 329 21.16 -7.55 11.01
C LYS A 329 19.73 -7.73 10.53
N PHE A 330 19.55 -7.70 9.20
CA PHE A 330 18.29 -7.97 8.51
C PHE A 330 18.15 -9.47 8.25
N SER A 331 16.97 -10.03 8.53
CA SER A 331 16.61 -11.40 8.17
C SER A 331 15.14 -11.51 7.80
N THR A 332 14.82 -12.33 6.80
CA THR A 332 13.45 -12.52 6.31
C THR A 332 12.68 -13.55 7.14
N THR A 333 11.36 -13.40 7.22
CA THR A 333 10.49 -14.27 8.02
C THR A 333 9.11 -14.40 7.35
N PHE A 334 8.17 -15.05 8.03
CA PHE A 334 6.78 -15.06 7.60
C PHE A 334 6.11 -13.73 7.95
N SER A 335 5.45 -13.12 6.98
CA SER A 335 4.48 -12.05 7.27
C SER A 335 3.11 -12.64 7.54
N GLN A 336 2.37 -12.01 8.45
CA GLN A 336 1.02 -12.42 8.84
C GLN A 336 0.16 -11.18 9.04
N SER A 337 -1.11 -11.25 8.65
CA SER A 337 -2.05 -10.17 8.81
C SER A 337 -3.40 -10.71 9.28
N PHE A 338 -3.92 -10.15 10.37
CA PHE A 338 -5.27 -10.41 10.89
C PHE A 338 -6.07 -9.13 10.75
N ARG A 339 -7.21 -9.21 10.11
CA ARG A 339 -8.06 -8.05 9.81
C ARG A 339 -9.50 -8.34 10.16
N ALA A 340 -10.17 -7.35 10.73
CA ALA A 340 -11.60 -7.39 10.98
C ALA A 340 -12.25 -6.07 10.59
N GLY A 341 -13.43 -6.16 10.00
CA GLY A 341 -14.15 -4.99 9.53
C GLY A 341 -15.65 -5.10 9.69
N PHE A 342 -16.27 -3.95 9.91
CA PHE A 342 -17.70 -3.80 10.04
C PHE A 342 -18.20 -2.63 9.18
N GLU A 343 -19.30 -2.84 8.49
CA GLU A 343 -20.01 -1.81 7.73
C GLU A 343 -21.48 -1.78 8.13
N ILE A 344 -22.05 -0.60 8.22
CA ILE A 344 -23.49 -0.38 8.42
C ILE A 344 -23.99 0.73 7.50
N VAL A 345 -25.16 0.48 6.91
CA VAL A 345 -25.93 1.47 6.13
C VAL A 345 -27.33 1.55 6.75
N PRO A 346 -27.67 2.60 7.48
CA PRO A 346 -28.92 2.67 8.23
C PRO A 346 -30.17 2.51 7.35
N ASN A 347 -30.26 3.24 6.28
CA ASN A 347 -31.33 3.09 5.28
C ASN A 347 -30.88 3.68 3.94
N ARG A 348 -30.47 2.83 3.03
CA ARG A 348 -29.92 3.23 1.72
C ARG A 348 -30.92 3.99 0.84
N ASN A 349 -32.22 3.71 0.98
CA ASN A 349 -33.29 4.28 0.17
C ASN A 349 -34.02 5.43 0.88
N ASP A 350 -33.44 6.01 1.94
CA ASP A 350 -34.05 7.13 2.64
C ASP A 350 -34.04 8.39 1.76
N ILE A 351 -35.22 8.87 1.41
CA ILE A 351 -35.37 10.09 0.58
C ILE A 351 -35.18 11.35 1.42
N ARG A 352 -35.54 11.29 2.70
CA ARG A 352 -35.60 12.47 3.59
C ARG A 352 -34.26 12.81 4.22
N TYR A 353 -33.54 11.80 4.73
CA TYR A 353 -32.32 12.01 5.50
C TYR A 353 -31.10 11.47 4.77
N TYR A 354 -30.25 12.38 4.30
CA TYR A 354 -29.04 12.04 3.55
C TYR A 354 -28.08 11.12 4.32
N MET A 355 -27.83 11.41 5.61
CA MET A 355 -26.91 10.63 6.44
C MET A 355 -27.33 9.17 6.63
N ARG A 356 -28.61 8.84 6.52
CA ARG A 356 -29.07 7.45 6.57
C ARG A 356 -28.69 6.62 5.36
N ARG A 357 -28.39 7.28 4.22
CA ARG A 357 -27.94 6.63 2.99
C ARG A 357 -26.44 6.35 2.97
N CYS A 358 -25.67 7.02 3.83
CA CYS A 358 -24.22 6.85 3.93
C CYS A 358 -23.89 5.48 4.48
N SER A 359 -22.77 4.92 3.99
CA SER A 359 -22.14 3.72 4.57
C SER A 359 -21.11 4.13 5.62
N TYR A 360 -21.23 3.61 6.81
CA TYR A 360 -20.28 3.82 7.91
C TYR A 360 -19.47 2.56 8.12
N ARG A 361 -18.17 2.68 8.26
CA ARG A 361 -17.26 1.55 8.39
C ARG A 361 -16.31 1.75 9.55
N ALA A 362 -15.97 0.65 10.17
CA ALA A 362 -14.92 0.57 11.18
C ALA A 362 -14.14 -0.74 10.98
N GLY A 363 -12.88 -0.74 11.34
CA GLY A 363 -12.07 -1.95 11.25
C GLY A 363 -10.84 -1.86 12.13
N VAL A 364 -10.24 -3.02 12.34
CA VAL A 364 -9.00 -3.20 13.09
C VAL A 364 -8.10 -4.15 12.33
N TYR A 365 -6.80 -4.00 12.50
CA TYR A 365 -5.82 -4.88 11.92
C TYR A 365 -4.62 -5.06 12.83
N TYR A 366 -3.97 -6.21 12.64
CA TYR A 366 -2.68 -6.55 13.21
C TYR A 366 -1.84 -7.20 12.14
N ASP A 367 -0.73 -6.54 11.77
CA ASP A 367 0.20 -6.99 10.74
C ASP A 367 1.55 -7.29 11.38
N ARG A 368 2.17 -8.39 10.99
CA ARG A 368 3.55 -8.73 11.26
C ARG A 368 4.34 -8.62 9.97
N ASP A 369 5.39 -7.81 9.99
CA ASP A 369 6.22 -7.57 8.82
C ASP A 369 6.99 -8.83 8.36
N TYR A 370 7.47 -8.79 7.13
CA TYR A 370 8.12 -9.91 6.45
C TYR A 370 9.59 -10.10 6.86
N TYR A 371 10.11 -9.28 7.77
CA TYR A 371 11.50 -9.32 8.21
C TYR A 371 11.62 -9.15 9.72
N LYS A 372 12.83 -9.42 10.21
CA LYS A 372 13.29 -9.19 11.57
C LYS A 372 14.53 -8.31 11.52
N LEU A 373 14.66 -7.42 12.49
CA LEU A 373 15.85 -6.60 12.72
C LEU A 373 16.49 -7.02 14.04
N ASN A 374 17.76 -7.41 14.00
CA ASN A 374 18.49 -7.92 15.16
C ASN A 374 17.73 -9.02 15.91
N GLY A 375 17.06 -9.91 15.16
CA GLY A 375 16.23 -11.00 15.70
C GLY A 375 14.82 -10.60 16.16
N ASN A 376 14.49 -9.30 16.22
CA ASN A 376 13.20 -8.81 16.67
C ASN A 376 12.25 -8.62 15.49
N THR A 377 10.97 -9.01 15.67
CA THR A 377 9.92 -8.80 14.67
C THR A 377 9.38 -7.39 14.74
N VAL A 378 9.09 -6.81 13.58
CA VAL A 378 8.37 -5.54 13.44
C VAL A 378 6.88 -5.85 13.28
N ASN A 379 6.06 -5.32 14.17
CA ASN A 379 4.63 -5.51 14.13
C ASN A 379 3.94 -4.15 14.01
N SER A 380 2.79 -4.12 13.33
CA SER A 380 1.94 -2.95 13.26
C SER A 380 0.50 -3.30 13.61
N TYR A 381 -0.21 -2.36 14.21
CA TYR A 381 -1.62 -2.48 14.53
C TYR A 381 -2.31 -1.13 14.45
N GLY A 382 -3.58 -1.14 14.17
CA GLY A 382 -4.34 0.10 14.08
C GLY A 382 -5.83 -0.11 13.98
N VAL A 383 -6.51 1.03 13.97
CA VAL A 383 -7.97 1.15 13.87
C VAL A 383 -8.30 2.03 12.68
N THR A 384 -9.28 1.62 11.90
CA THR A 384 -9.75 2.37 10.75
C THR A 384 -11.20 2.78 10.93
N LEU A 385 -11.53 3.96 10.45
CA LEU A 385 -12.89 4.47 10.38
C LEU A 385 -13.14 5.01 8.98
N GLY A 386 -14.37 4.93 8.51
CA GLY A 386 -14.70 5.51 7.22
C GLY A 386 -16.18 5.72 6.97
N ILE A 387 -16.43 6.59 6.01
CA ILE A 387 -17.75 6.92 5.53
C ILE A 387 -17.73 6.98 4.00
N THR A 388 -18.77 6.43 3.36
CA THR A 388 -19.02 6.68 1.94
C THR A 388 -20.26 7.55 1.79
N LEU A 389 -20.08 8.66 1.09
CA LEU A 389 -21.08 9.64 0.78
C LEU A 389 -21.65 9.34 -0.63
N PRO A 390 -22.89 8.83 -0.77
CA PRO A 390 -23.48 8.61 -2.08
C PRO A 390 -23.73 9.96 -2.77
N VAL A 391 -23.16 10.14 -3.99
CA VAL A 391 -23.21 11.42 -4.69
C VAL A 391 -24.34 11.43 -5.70
N PHE A 392 -24.25 10.65 -6.75
CA PHE A 392 -25.20 10.66 -7.84
C PHE A 392 -25.71 9.24 -8.13
N ARG A 393 -27.02 9.06 -8.37
CA ARG A 393 -27.62 7.75 -8.70
C ARG A 393 -27.30 6.61 -7.73
N TRP A 394 -27.05 6.92 -6.43
CA TRP A 394 -26.87 5.92 -5.34
C TRP A 394 -25.69 4.94 -5.47
N TYR A 395 -25.07 4.84 -6.64
CA TYR A 395 -23.96 3.94 -6.94
C TYR A 395 -22.63 4.66 -6.93
N ASN A 396 -22.60 5.94 -7.30
CA ASN A 396 -21.39 6.77 -7.23
C ASN A 396 -21.20 7.29 -5.82
N GLY A 397 -19.98 7.35 -5.36
CA GLY A 397 -19.70 7.81 -4.01
C GLY A 397 -18.30 8.34 -3.83
N VAL A 398 -18.17 9.23 -2.84
CA VAL A 398 -16.88 9.64 -2.30
C VAL A 398 -16.70 8.91 -0.98
N SER A 399 -15.65 8.12 -0.89
CA SER A 399 -15.27 7.41 0.33
C SER A 399 -14.19 8.19 1.05
N LEU A 400 -14.41 8.46 2.33
CA LEU A 400 -13.44 9.08 3.24
C LEU A 400 -13.09 8.06 4.30
N GLY A 401 -11.80 7.93 4.60
CA GLY A 401 -11.33 7.02 5.64
C GLY A 401 -10.19 7.62 6.43
N VAL A 402 -10.07 7.16 7.67
CA VAL A 402 -8.98 7.48 8.58
C VAL A 402 -8.41 6.17 9.12
N ASP A 403 -7.10 6.04 9.11
CA ASP A 403 -6.37 4.92 9.70
C ASP A 403 -5.40 5.47 10.75
N LEU A 404 -5.57 5.05 11.98
CA LEU A 404 -4.72 5.41 13.12
C LEU A 404 -3.99 4.17 13.59
N GLY A 405 -2.68 4.18 13.52
CA GLY A 405 -1.91 3.00 13.85
C GLY A 405 -0.53 3.28 14.46
N GLN A 406 0.08 2.19 14.88
CA GLN A 406 1.44 2.16 15.40
C GLN A 406 2.19 0.98 14.82
N ARG A 407 3.48 1.19 14.51
CA ARG A 407 4.42 0.18 14.05
C ARG A 407 5.70 0.22 14.88
N GLY A 408 6.27 -0.95 15.15
CA GLY A 408 7.48 -1.06 15.93
C GLY A 408 7.32 -0.75 17.41
N THR A 409 8.43 -0.66 18.13
CA THR A 409 8.50 -0.46 19.59
C THR A 409 9.71 0.38 19.94
N LYS A 410 9.74 0.97 21.13
CA LYS A 410 10.93 1.67 21.66
C LYS A 410 11.98 0.72 22.23
N GLY A 411 11.64 -0.54 22.49
CA GLY A 411 12.55 -1.53 23.00
C GLY A 411 13.53 -2.03 21.92
N ASN A 412 14.64 -2.67 22.37
CA ASN A 412 15.61 -3.33 21.51
C ASN A 412 16.23 -2.42 20.42
N ASN A 413 16.42 -1.14 20.73
CA ASN A 413 16.94 -0.12 19.81
C ASN A 413 16.13 0.02 18.50
N MET A 414 14.83 -0.29 18.56
CA MET A 414 13.92 -0.16 17.42
C MET A 414 13.27 1.23 17.40
N ILE A 415 12.68 1.58 16.26
CA ILE A 415 11.97 2.83 16.06
C ILE A 415 10.47 2.57 16.25
N ARG A 416 9.81 3.41 17.04
CA ARG A 416 8.36 3.43 17.14
C ARG A 416 7.80 4.45 16.16
N GLU A 417 7.01 4.00 15.22
CA GLU A 417 6.25 4.84 14.29
C GLU A 417 4.79 4.92 14.75
N ARG A 418 4.24 6.11 14.84
CA ARG A 418 2.80 6.36 14.99
C ARG A 418 2.33 7.12 13.77
N TYR A 419 1.23 6.70 13.19
CA TYR A 419 0.73 7.32 11.97
C TYR A 419 -0.78 7.58 12.02
N ALA A 420 -1.15 8.62 11.29
CA ALA A 420 -2.52 8.94 10.94
C ALA A 420 -2.57 9.08 9.42
N MET A 421 -3.32 8.20 8.75
CA MET A 421 -3.50 8.23 7.31
C MET A 421 -4.95 8.59 6.98
N PHE A 422 -5.13 9.58 6.12
CA PHE A 422 -6.41 9.95 5.54
C PHE A 422 -6.48 9.41 4.12
N VAL A 423 -7.56 8.74 3.79
CA VAL A 423 -7.82 8.21 2.44
C VAL A 423 -9.08 8.83 1.86
N ILE A 424 -9.00 9.20 0.60
CA ILE A 424 -10.14 9.69 -0.18
C ILE A 424 -10.22 8.83 -1.43
N GLY A 425 -11.36 8.22 -1.67
CA GLY A 425 -11.62 7.41 -2.86
C GLY A 425 -12.84 7.91 -3.62
N PHE A 426 -12.72 7.94 -4.92
CA PHE A 426 -13.78 8.29 -5.85
C PHE A 426 -14.22 7.04 -6.59
N ASN A 427 -15.42 6.58 -6.28
CA ASN A 427 -16.03 5.45 -6.97
C ASN A 427 -17.04 5.96 -7.98
N ILE A 428 -16.83 5.63 -9.25
CA ILE A 428 -17.70 5.95 -10.37
C ILE A 428 -18.29 4.64 -10.88
N HIS A 429 -19.60 4.61 -10.97
CA HIS A 429 -20.38 3.49 -11.47
C HIS A 429 -21.35 4.00 -12.52
N ASP A 430 -21.36 3.36 -13.69
CA ASP A 430 -22.34 3.65 -14.73
C ASP A 430 -22.77 2.35 -15.43
N ILE A 431 -23.94 2.39 -16.04
CA ILE A 431 -24.49 1.26 -16.79
C ILE A 431 -24.23 1.51 -18.26
N TRP A 432 -23.31 0.75 -18.84
CA TRP A 432 -22.96 0.81 -20.25
C TRP A 432 -23.69 -0.29 -21.04
N PHE A 433 -23.69 -0.17 -22.35
CA PHE A 433 -24.27 -1.16 -23.28
C PHE A 433 -25.79 -1.33 -23.19
N GLN A 434 -26.50 -0.36 -22.68
CA GLN A 434 -27.95 -0.30 -22.87
C GLN A 434 -28.27 0.18 -24.30
N LYS A 435 -29.06 -0.62 -25.04
CA LYS A 435 -29.59 -0.14 -26.30
C LYS A 435 -30.55 1.03 -26.00
N PRO A 436 -30.39 2.21 -26.66
CA PRO A 436 -31.39 3.27 -26.53
C PRO A 436 -32.74 2.72 -27.02
N LYS A 437 -33.75 2.81 -26.16
CA LYS A 437 -35.14 2.61 -26.62
C LYS A 437 -35.52 3.89 -27.36
N TYR A 438 -35.63 3.80 -28.67
CA TYR A 438 -36.29 4.81 -29.43
C TYR A 438 -37.80 4.62 -29.18
N GLU A 439 -38.42 5.55 -28.50
CA GLU A 439 -39.89 5.71 -28.46
C GLU A 439 -40.34 6.40 -29.72
#